data_650a951e87f7260f63460d6817f27953
#
_entry.id   650a951e87f7260f63460d6817f27953
#
_cell.length_a   1.000
_cell.length_b   1.000
_cell.length_c   1.000
_cell.angle_alpha   90.00
_cell.angle_beta   90.00
_cell.angle_gamma   90.00
#
_symmetry.space_group_name_H-M   'P 1'
#
loop_
_entity.id
_entity.type
_entity.pdbx_description
1 polymer ?
#
loop_
_entity_poly.entity_id
_entity_poly.type
_entity_poly.pdbx_seq_one_letter_code
_entity_poly.pdbx_strand_id
1 'polypeptide(L)'
;MDEFVNHHIPYFYRARTSWLWPLYIPTCGRAGKAPLLQMLNQAPRSVQRRVHLIVLPEEQDAYHKAYPWAAMSPPPSGGLGVARFAAINHARQAGHHRIVMMDDDIRHLSLLQRIPREGKPPHPRRYSSKVSSISEPLSTCRTLAVACTMASSLLSGDPEVVYGAARNALFSGGVDTRVGAKVNGGQFPSCVLFIDVDRYPVSGLPEAFHFHGEDLAMSLECLQRRLGWFTLTAVAYDQDGALPSQVPLDPMTAEGRQIDMDNALVHYPSVHQYLKASYKNKLGGVMRIGIRWNQWYKDSGTTPVTTPMDELF
;
A
#
# COMPACT_ATOMS: atom_id res chain seq x y z
N MET A 1 -17.42 -23.57 -21.64
CA MET A 1 -16.12 -22.86 -21.45
C MET A 1 -16.49 -21.49 -20.93
N ASP A 2 -16.44 -21.33 -19.60
CA ASP A 2 -16.71 -20.00 -19.02
C ASP A 2 -15.57 -19.07 -19.46
N GLU A 3 -15.88 -18.15 -20.34
CA GLU A 3 -15.01 -17.05 -20.69
C GLU A 3 -14.77 -16.24 -19.42
N PHE A 4 -13.66 -16.52 -18.72
CA PHE A 4 -13.21 -15.67 -17.66
C PHE A 4 -12.71 -14.36 -18.28
N VAL A 5 -13.62 -13.45 -18.48
CA VAL A 5 -13.29 -12.11 -18.93
C VAL A 5 -12.49 -11.42 -17.83
N ASN A 6 -11.29 -10.99 -18.15
CA ASN A 6 -10.51 -10.12 -17.26
C ASN A 6 -11.12 -8.72 -17.33
N HIS A 7 -12.17 -8.44 -16.57
CA HIS A 7 -12.98 -7.23 -16.63
C HIS A 7 -12.16 -5.94 -16.46
N HIS A 8 -11.02 -6.02 -15.74
CA HIS A 8 -10.13 -4.87 -15.53
C HIS A 8 -9.24 -4.52 -16.74
N ILE A 9 -9.05 -5.45 -17.69
CA ILE A 9 -8.18 -5.21 -18.87
C ILE A 9 -8.64 -4.02 -19.72
N PRO A 10 -9.94 -3.89 -20.07
CA PRO A 10 -10.41 -2.73 -20.79
C PRO A 10 -10.13 -1.41 -20.07
N TYR A 11 -10.24 -1.39 -18.74
CA TYR A 11 -9.93 -0.22 -17.92
C TYR A 11 -8.45 0.10 -17.92
N PHE A 12 -7.57 -0.90 -17.89
CA PHE A 12 -6.14 -0.71 -18.00
C PHE A 12 -5.76 0.02 -19.30
N TYR A 13 -6.30 -0.41 -20.44
CA TYR A 13 -6.02 0.25 -21.73
C TYR A 13 -6.66 1.63 -21.86
N ARG A 14 -7.76 1.88 -21.15
CA ARG A 14 -8.46 3.16 -21.12
C ARG A 14 -7.97 4.09 -20.01
N ALA A 15 -7.15 3.59 -19.07
CA ALA A 15 -6.69 4.36 -17.92
C ALA A 15 -5.98 5.64 -18.36
N ARG A 16 -6.38 6.74 -17.74
CA ARG A 16 -5.83 8.07 -18.00
C ARG A 16 -5.14 8.61 -16.76
N THR A 17 -4.13 9.44 -16.95
CA THR A 17 -3.44 10.09 -15.83
C THR A 17 -4.36 10.98 -14.99
N SER A 18 -5.50 11.42 -15.53
CA SER A 18 -6.53 12.15 -14.77
C SER A 18 -7.20 11.34 -13.67
N TRP A 19 -7.14 10.02 -13.73
CA TRP A 19 -7.66 9.12 -12.69
C TRP A 19 -6.73 8.98 -11.49
N LEU A 20 -5.46 9.39 -11.65
CA LEU A 20 -4.50 9.33 -10.55
C LEU A 20 -4.84 10.34 -9.46
N TRP A 21 -4.79 9.88 -8.23
CA TRP A 21 -4.78 10.75 -7.07
C TRP A 21 -3.39 11.38 -6.87
N PRO A 22 -3.26 12.41 -6.03
CA PRO A 22 -1.96 12.89 -5.60
C PRO A 22 -1.14 11.74 -4.99
N LEU A 23 0.12 11.65 -5.37
CA LEU A 23 1.04 10.58 -5.02
C LEU A 23 2.08 11.09 -4.04
N TYR A 24 2.04 10.60 -2.81
CA TYR A 24 2.97 10.95 -1.75
C TYR A 24 4.00 9.84 -1.55
N ILE A 25 5.27 10.20 -1.50
CA ILE A 25 6.38 9.25 -1.41
C ILE A 25 7.31 9.68 -0.29
N PRO A 26 7.19 9.07 0.91
CA PRO A 26 8.22 9.19 1.93
C PRO A 26 9.52 8.56 1.42
N THR A 27 10.63 9.28 1.54
CA THR A 27 11.92 8.80 1.03
C THR A 27 13.07 9.41 1.82
N CYS A 28 14.14 8.63 2.03
CA CYS A 28 15.32 9.04 2.80
C CYS A 28 16.56 8.28 2.32
N GLY A 29 17.69 8.98 2.17
CA GLY A 29 18.99 8.39 1.86
C GLY A 29 19.14 7.80 0.46
N ARG A 30 18.19 8.04 -0.45
CA ARG A 30 18.10 7.37 -1.77
C ARG A 30 17.97 8.33 -2.95
N ALA A 31 18.44 9.58 -2.78
CA ALA A 31 18.43 10.56 -3.88
C ALA A 31 19.13 9.98 -5.13
N GLY A 32 18.44 9.95 -6.27
CA GLY A 32 18.93 9.37 -7.53
C GLY A 32 19.02 7.83 -7.57
N LYS A 33 18.61 7.11 -6.52
CA LYS A 33 18.73 5.64 -6.43
C LYS A 33 17.39 4.93 -6.16
N ALA A 34 16.35 5.64 -5.70
CA ALA A 34 15.05 5.08 -5.38
C ALA A 34 14.37 4.53 -6.65
N PRO A 35 14.05 3.21 -6.73
CA PRO A 35 13.50 2.58 -7.93
C PRO A 35 12.22 3.24 -8.43
N LEU A 36 11.29 3.55 -7.52
CA LEU A 36 10.04 4.22 -7.86
C LEU A 36 10.31 5.60 -8.48
N LEU A 37 11.21 6.38 -7.90
CA LEU A 37 11.51 7.73 -8.39
C LEU A 37 12.25 7.71 -9.72
N GLN A 38 13.13 6.73 -9.95
CA GLN A 38 13.78 6.53 -11.24
C GLN A 38 12.76 6.20 -12.34
N MET A 39 11.77 5.36 -12.03
CA MET A 39 10.67 5.05 -12.93
C MET A 39 9.80 6.29 -13.20
N LEU A 40 9.44 7.06 -12.16
CA LEU A 40 8.65 8.28 -12.28
C LEU A 40 9.38 9.41 -13.01
N ASN A 41 10.71 9.43 -12.99
CA ASN A 41 11.50 10.36 -13.80
C ASN A 41 11.26 10.20 -15.31
N GLN A 42 10.89 9.01 -15.75
CA GLN A 42 10.53 8.71 -17.14
C GLN A 42 9.01 8.80 -17.41
N ALA A 43 8.21 9.06 -16.38
CA ALA A 43 6.77 9.15 -16.53
C ALA A 43 6.34 10.46 -17.22
N PRO A 44 5.13 10.50 -17.83
CA PRO A 44 4.58 11.73 -18.39
C PRO A 44 4.52 12.87 -17.35
N ARG A 45 4.73 14.11 -17.79
CA ARG A 45 4.67 15.30 -16.92
C ARG A 45 3.36 15.42 -16.14
N SER A 46 2.25 14.94 -16.70
CA SER A 46 0.94 14.92 -16.01
C SER A 46 0.92 14.00 -14.80
N VAL A 47 1.76 12.96 -14.75
CA VAL A 47 1.99 12.10 -13.59
C VAL A 47 2.96 12.77 -12.63
N GLN A 48 4.09 13.25 -13.14
CA GLN A 48 5.13 13.90 -12.33
C GLN A 48 4.57 15.05 -11.48
N ARG A 49 3.68 15.87 -12.04
CA ARG A 49 3.02 16.99 -11.32
C ARG A 49 2.13 16.55 -10.16
N ARG A 50 1.82 15.27 -10.02
CA ARG A 50 1.02 14.72 -8.92
C ARG A 50 1.88 14.14 -7.80
N VAL A 51 3.18 14.07 -8.01
CA VAL A 51 4.13 13.49 -7.05
C VAL A 51 4.56 14.54 -6.04
N HIS A 52 4.48 14.17 -4.78
CA HIS A 52 4.96 14.94 -3.65
C HIS A 52 5.88 14.07 -2.80
N LEU A 53 7.13 14.47 -2.65
CA LEU A 53 8.12 13.77 -1.85
C LEU A 53 8.10 14.30 -0.42
N ILE A 54 8.15 13.39 0.54
CA ILE A 54 8.38 13.73 1.95
C ILE A 54 9.84 13.39 2.25
N VAL A 55 10.66 14.43 2.34
CA VAL A 55 12.13 14.34 2.39
C VAL A 55 12.66 15.11 3.57
N LEU A 56 13.60 14.52 4.31
CA LEU A 56 14.28 15.22 5.42
C LEU A 56 14.89 16.53 4.95
N PRO A 57 14.89 17.59 5.79
CA PRO A 57 15.39 18.91 5.41
C PRO A 57 16.83 18.88 4.85
N GLU A 58 17.69 18.10 5.47
CA GLU A 58 19.10 17.93 5.09
C GLU A 58 19.33 17.21 3.76
N GLU A 59 18.34 16.52 3.25
CA GLU A 59 18.40 15.77 2.00
C GLU A 59 17.71 16.48 0.82
N GLN A 60 16.95 17.54 1.08
CA GLN A 60 16.13 18.19 0.06
C GLN A 60 16.93 18.65 -1.16
N ASP A 61 18.10 19.22 -0.97
CA ASP A 61 18.95 19.67 -2.09
C ASP A 61 19.36 18.51 -3.01
N ALA A 62 19.72 17.36 -2.41
CA ALA A 62 20.09 16.16 -3.17
C ALA A 62 18.91 15.60 -3.96
N TYR A 63 17.71 15.56 -3.34
CA TYR A 63 16.49 15.12 -4.03
C TYR A 63 16.04 16.13 -5.09
N HIS A 64 16.13 17.43 -4.82
CA HIS A 64 15.78 18.47 -5.79
C HIS A 64 16.69 18.40 -7.03
N LYS A 65 17.97 18.16 -6.82
CA LYS A 65 18.92 17.96 -7.93
C LYS A 65 18.59 16.70 -8.75
N ALA A 66 18.20 15.61 -8.08
CA ALA A 66 17.89 14.34 -8.76
C ALA A 66 16.50 14.33 -9.42
N TYR A 67 15.52 15.02 -8.83
CA TYR A 67 14.11 15.02 -9.24
C TYR A 67 13.51 16.43 -9.24
N PRO A 68 13.98 17.34 -10.10
CA PRO A 68 13.57 18.76 -10.10
C PRO A 68 12.09 18.99 -10.45
N TRP A 69 11.42 17.95 -10.93
CA TRP A 69 10.00 17.97 -11.26
C TRP A 69 9.07 17.69 -10.08
N ALA A 70 9.59 17.15 -8.96
CA ALA A 70 8.78 16.75 -7.81
C ALA A 70 8.63 17.91 -6.81
N ALA A 71 7.41 18.08 -6.29
CA ALA A 71 7.19 18.90 -5.11
C ALA A 71 7.73 18.18 -3.87
N MET A 72 8.21 18.94 -2.87
CA MET A 72 8.82 18.37 -1.67
C MET A 72 8.35 19.11 -0.42
N SER A 73 8.19 18.35 0.66
CA SER A 73 7.97 18.89 2.01
C SER A 73 8.79 18.13 3.04
N PRO A 74 9.33 18.79 4.04
CA PRO A 74 10.00 18.11 5.14
C PRO A 74 8.97 17.48 6.08
N PRO A 75 9.22 16.26 6.60
CA PRO A 75 8.54 15.79 7.78
C PRO A 75 9.08 16.51 9.02
N PRO A 76 8.38 16.49 10.15
CA PRO A 76 9.02 16.66 11.45
C PRO A 76 10.17 15.64 11.61
N SER A 77 11.12 15.90 12.49
CA SER A 77 12.18 14.92 12.79
C SER A 77 11.58 13.59 13.24
N GLY A 78 12.06 12.48 12.69
CA GLY A 78 11.57 11.14 13.00
C GLY A 78 11.73 10.15 11.84
N GLY A 79 11.23 8.95 12.02
CA GLY A 79 11.32 7.86 11.04
C GLY A 79 10.18 7.83 10.03
N LEU A 80 10.01 6.66 9.39
CA LEU A 80 9.01 6.44 8.34
C LEU A 80 7.58 6.71 8.80
N GLY A 81 7.23 6.36 10.05
CA GLY A 81 5.91 6.64 10.61
C GLY A 81 5.60 8.14 10.62
N VAL A 82 6.56 8.97 11.06
CA VAL A 82 6.43 10.43 11.06
C VAL A 82 6.28 10.97 9.64
N ALA A 83 7.09 10.46 8.70
CA ALA A 83 7.02 10.87 7.29
C ALA A 83 5.67 10.54 6.65
N ARG A 84 5.09 9.36 6.94
CA ARG A 84 3.76 8.97 6.45
C ARG A 84 2.66 9.90 6.97
N PHE A 85 2.72 10.29 8.25
CA PHE A 85 1.75 11.24 8.80
C PHE A 85 1.97 12.67 8.33
N ALA A 86 3.21 13.08 8.09
CA ALA A 86 3.50 14.34 7.42
C ALA A 86 2.86 14.40 6.03
N ALA A 87 2.90 13.28 5.27
CA ALA A 87 2.22 13.16 3.98
C ALA A 87 0.70 13.36 4.11
N ILE A 88 0.06 12.67 5.06
CA ILE A 88 -1.38 12.78 5.29
C ILE A 88 -1.77 14.22 5.70
N ASN A 89 -1.03 14.81 6.62
CA ASN A 89 -1.30 16.17 7.10
C ASN A 89 -1.08 17.22 6.00
N HIS A 90 0.00 17.09 5.22
CA HIS A 90 0.22 17.96 4.07
C HIS A 90 -0.90 17.83 3.04
N ALA A 91 -1.35 16.61 2.75
CA ALA A 91 -2.44 16.37 1.83
C ALA A 91 -3.74 17.07 2.27
N ARG A 92 -4.08 17.00 3.57
CA ARG A 92 -5.21 17.74 4.15
C ARG A 92 -5.08 19.25 3.97
N GLN A 93 -3.91 19.80 4.28
CA GLN A 93 -3.63 21.23 4.13
C GLN A 93 -3.71 21.68 2.66
N ALA A 94 -3.30 20.82 1.74
CA ALA A 94 -3.39 21.07 0.30
C ALA A 94 -4.80 20.86 -0.28
N GLY A 95 -5.79 20.48 0.55
CA GLY A 95 -7.18 20.23 0.11
C GLY A 95 -7.37 18.95 -0.68
N HIS A 96 -6.47 17.98 -0.54
CA HIS A 96 -6.62 16.68 -1.16
C HIS A 96 -7.48 15.76 -0.27
N HIS A 97 -8.57 15.25 -0.82
CA HIS A 97 -9.48 14.34 -0.11
C HIS A 97 -8.97 12.89 -0.12
N ARG A 98 -8.27 12.50 -1.17
CA ARG A 98 -7.74 11.15 -1.37
C ARG A 98 -6.33 11.20 -1.91
N ILE A 99 -5.48 10.32 -1.40
CA ILE A 99 -4.10 10.21 -1.85
C ILE A 99 -3.69 8.75 -2.06
N VAL A 100 -2.66 8.56 -2.88
CA VAL A 100 -1.86 7.35 -2.86
C VAL A 100 -0.57 7.65 -2.10
N MET A 101 -0.19 6.77 -1.20
CA MET A 101 1.13 6.81 -0.57
C MET A 101 1.90 5.56 -0.98
N MET A 102 3.13 5.73 -1.44
CA MET A 102 3.97 4.61 -1.91
C MET A 102 5.35 4.70 -1.30
N ASP A 103 5.90 3.53 -0.95
CA ASP A 103 7.30 3.42 -0.57
C ASP A 103 8.21 3.60 -1.81
N ASP A 104 9.36 4.18 -1.62
CA ASP A 104 10.28 4.58 -2.68
C ASP A 104 11.04 3.41 -3.33
N ASP A 105 11.00 2.22 -2.72
CA ASP A 105 11.61 0.99 -3.19
C ASP A 105 10.67 0.11 -4.06
N ILE A 106 9.48 0.61 -4.37
CA ILE A 106 8.56 -0.06 -5.29
C ILE A 106 9.15 -0.02 -6.71
N ARG A 107 9.31 -1.18 -7.33
CA ARG A 107 9.80 -1.30 -8.71
C ARG A 107 8.70 -1.11 -9.74
N HIS A 108 7.57 -1.76 -9.54
CA HIS A 108 6.41 -1.63 -10.42
C HIS A 108 5.12 -2.11 -9.78
N LEU A 109 4.00 -1.69 -10.36
CA LEU A 109 2.68 -2.25 -10.10
C LEU A 109 2.21 -3.06 -11.28
N SER A 110 1.50 -4.13 -10.98
CA SER A 110 0.92 -5.04 -11.99
C SER A 110 -0.55 -5.30 -11.70
N LEU A 111 -1.35 -5.36 -12.75
CA LEU A 111 -2.65 -5.99 -12.67
C LEU A 111 -2.48 -7.51 -12.76
N LEU A 112 -3.14 -8.23 -11.87
CA LEU A 112 -3.18 -9.68 -11.89
C LEU A 112 -4.30 -10.11 -12.84
N GLN A 113 -3.98 -11.01 -13.75
CA GLN A 113 -4.98 -11.63 -14.62
C GLN A 113 -5.05 -13.13 -14.39
N ARG A 114 -6.21 -13.68 -14.66
CA ARG A 114 -6.44 -15.11 -14.63
C ARG A 114 -6.08 -15.69 -16.00
N ILE A 115 -5.17 -16.65 -16.04
CA ILE A 115 -4.89 -17.41 -17.26
C ILE A 115 -5.39 -18.82 -17.03
N PRO A 116 -6.36 -19.27 -17.84
CA PRO A 116 -6.80 -20.66 -17.83
C PRO A 116 -5.60 -21.57 -18.12
N ARG A 117 -5.46 -22.63 -17.36
CA ARG A 117 -4.53 -23.72 -17.64
C ARG A 117 -5.36 -24.94 -18.01
N GLU A 118 -4.98 -25.57 -19.09
CA GLU A 118 -5.63 -26.82 -19.53
C GLU A 118 -5.56 -27.84 -18.38
N GLY A 119 -6.72 -28.36 -17.96
CA GLY A 119 -6.85 -29.35 -16.88
C GLY A 119 -6.47 -28.86 -15.45
N LYS A 120 -6.22 -27.57 -15.22
CA LYS A 120 -5.91 -27.03 -13.90
C LYS A 120 -6.71 -25.77 -13.61
N PRO A 121 -6.98 -25.48 -12.32
CA PRO A 121 -7.62 -24.23 -11.97
C PRO A 121 -6.79 -23.04 -12.47
N PRO A 122 -7.43 -21.95 -12.90
CA PRO A 122 -6.75 -20.79 -13.43
C PRO A 122 -5.72 -20.22 -12.42
N HIS A 123 -4.54 -19.91 -12.90
CA HIS A 123 -3.47 -19.35 -12.08
C HIS A 123 -3.37 -17.83 -12.31
N PRO A 124 -3.35 -17.00 -11.29
CA PRO A 124 -3.14 -15.57 -11.47
C PRO A 124 -1.75 -15.31 -12.07
N ARG A 125 -1.69 -14.49 -13.11
CA ARG A 125 -0.44 -14.01 -13.69
C ARG A 125 -0.45 -12.49 -13.71
N ARG A 126 0.71 -11.90 -13.58
CA ARG A 126 0.88 -10.47 -13.72
C ARG A 126 0.65 -10.06 -15.17
N TYR A 127 -0.22 -9.10 -15.37
CA TYR A 127 -0.54 -8.63 -16.71
C TYR A 127 0.59 -7.78 -17.33
N SER A 128 1.32 -7.03 -16.51
CA SER A 128 2.34 -6.09 -17.00
C SER A 128 3.59 -6.76 -17.56
N SER A 129 3.84 -8.03 -17.27
CA SER A 129 5.09 -8.70 -17.64
C SER A 129 5.27 -8.95 -19.15
N LYS A 130 4.24 -8.75 -19.98
CA LYS A 130 4.30 -8.96 -21.43
C LYS A 130 4.11 -7.71 -22.27
N VAL A 131 3.73 -6.60 -21.66
CA VAL A 131 3.64 -5.32 -22.38
C VAL A 131 5.03 -4.70 -22.36
N SER A 132 5.89 -5.18 -23.23
CA SER A 132 7.22 -4.71 -23.65
C SER A 132 8.00 -3.77 -22.69
N SER A 133 9.28 -4.01 -22.58
CA SER A 133 10.31 -3.24 -21.85
C SER A 133 10.32 -1.71 -22.09
N ILE A 134 9.62 -1.21 -23.08
CA ILE A 134 9.54 0.22 -23.44
C ILE A 134 8.43 0.96 -22.68
N SER A 135 7.48 0.26 -22.07
CA SER A 135 6.29 0.87 -21.45
C SER A 135 6.16 0.66 -19.93
N GLU A 136 7.21 0.24 -19.28
CA GLU A 136 7.16 -0.10 -17.85
C GLU A 136 6.68 1.06 -16.95
N PRO A 137 7.17 2.29 -17.08
CA PRO A 137 6.66 3.43 -16.34
C PRO A 137 5.19 3.72 -16.63
N LEU A 138 4.80 3.65 -17.89
CA LEU A 138 3.43 3.90 -18.33
C LEU A 138 2.50 2.77 -17.84
N SER A 139 2.97 1.53 -17.85
CA SER A 139 2.24 0.37 -17.35
C SER A 139 1.95 0.51 -15.86
N THR A 140 2.95 0.88 -15.05
CA THR A 140 2.77 1.15 -13.63
C THR A 140 1.81 2.32 -13.38
N CYS A 141 1.94 3.43 -14.12
CA CYS A 141 1.05 4.58 -14.00
C CYS A 141 -0.40 4.22 -14.37
N ARG A 142 -0.62 3.41 -15.40
CA ARG A 142 -1.96 2.93 -15.78
C ARG A 142 -2.55 1.99 -14.73
N THR A 143 -1.75 1.06 -14.23
CA THR A 143 -2.17 0.17 -13.13
C THR A 143 -2.56 0.98 -11.90
N LEU A 144 -1.77 2.00 -11.57
CA LEU A 144 -2.08 2.88 -10.43
C LEU A 144 -3.39 3.66 -10.66
N ALA A 145 -3.62 4.17 -11.88
CA ALA A 145 -4.87 4.86 -12.21
C ALA A 145 -6.10 3.94 -12.08
N VAL A 146 -5.99 2.70 -12.55
CA VAL A 146 -7.03 1.67 -12.36
C VAL A 146 -7.24 1.39 -10.87
N ALA A 147 -6.16 1.23 -10.11
CA ALA A 147 -6.22 1.01 -8.67
C ALA A 147 -6.89 2.17 -7.92
N CYS A 148 -6.63 3.42 -8.33
CA CYS A 148 -7.32 4.60 -7.79
C CYS A 148 -8.84 4.54 -8.04
N THR A 149 -9.27 4.09 -9.22
CA THR A 149 -10.69 3.92 -9.53
C THR A 149 -11.34 2.86 -8.64
N MET A 150 -10.69 1.68 -8.52
CA MET A 150 -11.17 0.62 -7.64
C MET A 150 -11.24 1.07 -6.17
N ALA A 151 -10.20 1.72 -5.69
CA ALA A 151 -10.16 2.28 -4.34
C ALA A 151 -11.24 3.35 -4.13
N SER A 152 -11.53 4.16 -5.16
CA SER A 152 -12.60 5.17 -5.12
C SER A 152 -13.97 4.54 -4.90
N SER A 153 -14.29 3.45 -5.60
CA SER A 153 -15.53 2.70 -5.41
C SER A 153 -15.67 2.21 -3.97
N LEU A 154 -14.62 1.57 -3.44
CA LEU A 154 -14.63 1.03 -2.07
C LEU A 154 -14.79 2.11 -1.00
N LEU A 155 -14.01 3.19 -1.11
CA LEU A 155 -14.07 4.30 -0.16
C LEU A 155 -15.38 5.08 -0.24
N SER A 156 -16.04 5.11 -1.38
CA SER A 156 -17.34 5.78 -1.52
C SER A 156 -18.51 4.88 -1.12
N GLY A 157 -18.35 3.57 -1.27
CA GLY A 157 -19.39 2.57 -0.98
C GLY A 157 -19.58 2.27 0.51
N ASP A 158 -18.53 2.46 1.32
CA ASP A 158 -18.56 2.14 2.75
C ASP A 158 -17.88 3.28 3.55
N PRO A 159 -18.66 4.02 4.38
CA PRO A 159 -18.10 5.12 5.18
C PRO A 159 -17.15 4.65 6.28
N GLU A 160 -17.22 3.40 6.72
CA GLU A 160 -16.32 2.85 7.72
C GLU A 160 -14.97 2.43 7.13
N VAL A 161 -14.87 2.27 5.81
CA VAL A 161 -13.62 1.98 5.13
C VAL A 161 -12.89 3.28 4.81
N VAL A 162 -11.72 3.48 5.41
CA VAL A 162 -11.00 4.76 5.34
C VAL A 162 -9.67 4.69 4.60
N TYR A 163 -9.13 3.49 4.40
CA TYR A 163 -7.91 3.28 3.62
C TYR A 163 -7.82 1.85 3.10
N GLY A 164 -6.80 1.57 2.30
CA GLY A 164 -6.50 0.23 1.83
C GLY A 164 -5.17 0.17 1.11
N ALA A 165 -4.82 -1.00 0.60
CA ALA A 165 -3.55 -1.20 -0.07
C ALA A 165 -3.65 -2.11 -1.29
N ALA A 166 -2.69 -1.96 -2.20
CA ALA A 166 -2.34 -2.99 -3.15
C ALA A 166 -1.66 -4.18 -2.44
N ARG A 167 -1.61 -5.31 -3.11
CA ARG A 167 -1.05 -6.54 -2.57
C ARG A 167 0.44 -6.68 -2.92
N ASN A 168 1.25 -7.22 -2.00
CA ASN A 168 2.62 -7.61 -2.34
C ASN A 168 2.61 -8.81 -3.31
N ALA A 169 3.36 -8.71 -4.39
CA ALA A 169 3.42 -9.72 -5.44
C ALA A 169 3.95 -11.08 -4.98
N LEU A 170 4.86 -11.10 -3.99
CA LEU A 170 5.40 -12.34 -3.42
C LEU A 170 4.32 -13.20 -2.74
N PHE A 171 3.22 -12.59 -2.31
CA PHE A 171 2.11 -13.25 -1.63
C PHE A 171 0.88 -13.45 -2.53
N SER A 172 1.02 -13.24 -3.83
CA SER A 172 -0.09 -13.34 -4.78
C SER A 172 -0.46 -14.77 -5.21
N GLY A 173 0.25 -15.79 -4.72
CA GLY A 173 -0.11 -17.19 -4.96
C GLY A 173 -1.49 -17.54 -4.35
N GLY A 174 -2.34 -18.20 -5.15
CA GLY A 174 -3.67 -18.64 -4.69
C GLY A 174 -4.74 -17.54 -4.63
N VAL A 175 -4.51 -16.40 -5.26
CA VAL A 175 -5.52 -15.32 -5.33
C VAL A 175 -6.63 -15.69 -6.29
N ASP A 176 -7.86 -15.61 -5.83
CA ASP A 176 -9.02 -15.62 -6.72
C ASP A 176 -9.14 -14.24 -7.38
N THR A 177 -8.80 -14.15 -8.66
CA THR A 177 -8.84 -12.89 -9.42
C THR A 177 -10.26 -12.46 -9.81
N ARG A 178 -11.30 -13.25 -9.50
CA ARG A 178 -12.70 -12.81 -9.58
C ARG A 178 -13.01 -11.81 -8.48
N VAL A 179 -12.24 -11.87 -7.40
CA VAL A 179 -12.33 -10.96 -6.28
C VAL A 179 -11.46 -9.73 -6.59
N GLY A 180 -12.07 -8.59 -6.78
CA GLY A 180 -11.37 -7.32 -7.01
C GLY A 180 -10.74 -6.76 -5.75
N ALA A 181 -11.47 -6.87 -4.63
CA ALA A 181 -11.01 -6.42 -3.33
C ALA A 181 -11.56 -7.27 -2.19
N LYS A 182 -10.89 -7.21 -1.04
CA LYS A 182 -11.36 -7.71 0.25
C LYS A 182 -11.41 -6.55 1.23
N VAL A 183 -12.57 -6.31 1.80
CA VAL A 183 -12.80 -5.33 2.85
C VAL A 183 -12.79 -6.04 4.21
N ASN A 184 -12.21 -5.40 5.20
CA ASN A 184 -12.11 -5.94 6.56
C ASN A 184 -11.46 -7.33 6.64
N GLY A 185 -10.44 -7.55 5.82
CA GLY A 185 -9.74 -8.83 5.79
C GLY A 185 -8.40 -8.75 5.07
N GLY A 186 -7.58 -9.78 5.25
CA GLY A 186 -6.30 -9.90 4.56
C GLY A 186 -5.10 -9.44 5.38
N GLN A 187 -4.14 -8.84 4.73
CA GLN A 187 -2.90 -8.34 5.32
C GLN A 187 -3.09 -6.91 5.85
N PHE A 188 -2.20 -6.48 6.74
CA PHE A 188 -2.06 -5.06 7.04
C PHE A 188 -1.73 -4.30 5.76
N PRO A 189 -2.42 -3.18 5.50
CA PRO A 189 -2.05 -2.30 4.41
C PRO A 189 -0.62 -1.77 4.60
N SER A 190 0.21 -1.92 3.57
CA SER A 190 1.61 -1.49 3.59
C SER A 190 2.07 -1.10 2.19
N CYS A 191 3.14 -0.34 2.10
CA CYS A 191 3.93 0.00 0.92
C CYS A 191 3.19 0.77 -0.18
N VAL A 192 1.98 0.37 -0.56
CA VAL A 192 1.16 1.07 -1.57
C VAL A 192 -0.23 1.26 -1.01
N LEU A 193 -0.47 2.43 -0.43
CA LEU A 193 -1.66 2.77 0.33
C LEU A 193 -2.56 3.72 -0.46
N PHE A 194 -3.86 3.51 -0.36
CA PHE A 194 -4.94 4.38 -0.86
C PHE A 194 -5.69 4.91 0.34
N ILE A 195 -5.64 6.22 0.60
CA ILE A 195 -6.10 6.81 1.85
C ILE A 195 -7.15 7.89 1.56
N ASP A 196 -8.28 7.81 2.24
CA ASP A 196 -9.22 8.91 2.37
C ASP A 196 -8.75 9.79 3.53
N VAL A 197 -8.10 10.90 3.23
CA VAL A 197 -7.42 11.70 4.24
C VAL A 197 -8.38 12.47 5.14
N ASP A 198 -9.59 12.71 4.68
CA ASP A 198 -10.61 13.40 5.48
C ASP A 198 -11.17 12.48 6.57
N ARG A 199 -11.32 11.20 6.25
CA ARG A 199 -11.89 10.19 7.15
C ARG A 199 -10.85 9.40 7.94
N TYR A 200 -9.58 9.41 7.49
CA TYR A 200 -8.52 8.72 8.22
C TYR A 200 -8.37 9.33 9.62
N PRO A 201 -8.50 8.54 10.72
CA PRO A 201 -8.92 9.07 12.03
C PRO A 201 -7.84 9.83 12.78
N VAL A 202 -6.58 9.70 12.42
CA VAL A 202 -5.47 10.23 13.20
C VAL A 202 -4.55 11.14 12.40
N SER A 203 -3.87 12.03 13.12
CA SER A 203 -2.87 12.95 12.58
C SER A 203 -1.41 12.58 12.94
N GLY A 204 -1.22 11.52 13.73
CA GLY A 204 0.09 11.03 14.14
C GLY A 204 0.00 9.65 14.80
N LEU A 205 1.13 9.01 15.04
CA LEU A 205 1.28 7.74 15.74
C LEU A 205 1.99 7.95 17.09
N PRO A 206 1.82 7.03 18.05
CA PRO A 206 2.68 6.98 19.22
C PRO A 206 4.16 6.91 18.82
N GLU A 207 5.03 7.57 19.60
CA GLU A 207 6.46 7.67 19.31
C GLU A 207 7.13 6.30 19.10
N ALA A 208 6.64 5.27 19.79
CA ALA A 208 7.10 3.90 19.66
C ALA A 208 7.00 3.34 18.22
N PHE A 209 6.16 3.92 17.35
CA PHE A 209 5.94 3.52 15.96
C PHE A 209 6.50 4.52 14.95
N HIS A 210 7.31 5.47 15.37
CA HIS A 210 7.87 6.46 14.45
C HIS A 210 8.88 5.85 13.47
N PHE A 211 9.66 4.86 13.91
CA PHE A 211 10.76 4.28 13.13
C PHE A 211 10.42 2.94 12.48
N HIS A 212 9.54 2.15 13.07
CA HIS A 212 9.11 0.86 12.52
C HIS A 212 7.72 0.48 13.07
N GLY A 213 7.05 -0.50 12.42
CA GLY A 213 5.72 -0.96 12.83
C GLY A 213 4.59 0.04 12.57
N GLU A 214 4.85 1.09 11.79
CA GLU A 214 3.87 2.14 11.49
C GLU A 214 2.67 1.62 10.71
N ASP A 215 2.84 0.63 9.84
CA ASP A 215 1.76 -0.04 9.11
C ASP A 215 0.84 -0.85 10.06
N LEU A 216 1.44 -1.50 11.05
CA LEU A 216 0.72 -2.15 12.13
C LEU A 216 -0.08 -1.12 12.93
N ALA A 217 0.57 -0.05 13.41
CA ALA A 217 -0.07 0.98 14.22
C ALA A 217 -1.20 1.69 13.46
N MET A 218 -1.01 2.02 12.18
CA MET A 218 -2.05 2.57 11.30
C MET A 218 -3.30 1.66 11.27
N SER A 219 -3.09 0.36 11.22
CA SER A 219 -4.17 -0.62 11.21
C SER A 219 -4.84 -0.77 12.58
N LEU A 220 -4.07 -0.74 13.66
CA LEU A 220 -4.59 -0.81 15.03
C LEU A 220 -5.45 0.41 15.39
N GLU A 221 -5.07 1.60 14.92
CA GLU A 221 -5.89 2.81 15.05
C GLU A 221 -7.27 2.62 14.41
N CYS A 222 -7.32 2.04 13.22
CA CYS A 222 -8.58 1.75 12.56
C CYS A 222 -9.39 0.72 13.34
N LEU A 223 -8.79 -0.40 13.76
CA LEU A 223 -9.48 -1.43 14.54
C LEU A 223 -10.05 -0.89 15.85
N GLN A 224 -9.28 -0.05 16.57
CA GLN A 224 -9.72 0.56 17.82
C GLN A 224 -10.97 1.44 17.65
N ARG A 225 -11.10 2.06 16.49
CA ARG A 225 -12.22 2.93 16.13
C ARG A 225 -13.32 2.22 15.34
N ARG A 226 -13.21 0.91 15.17
CA ARG A 226 -14.11 0.09 14.34
C ARG A 226 -14.17 0.53 12.87
N LEU A 227 -13.07 1.11 12.38
CA LEU A 227 -12.91 1.45 10.99
C LEU A 227 -12.26 0.29 10.24
N GLY A 228 -12.59 0.17 8.97
CA GLY A 228 -12.11 -0.88 8.10
C GLY A 228 -11.02 -0.43 7.12
N TRP A 229 -10.42 -1.41 6.48
CA TRP A 229 -9.57 -1.21 5.33
C TRP A 229 -9.84 -2.26 4.26
N PHE A 230 -9.33 -2.00 3.07
CA PHE A 230 -9.43 -2.95 1.96
C PHE A 230 -8.05 -3.40 1.46
N THR A 231 -8.02 -4.54 0.80
CA THR A 231 -6.89 -5.01 0.00
C THR A 231 -7.35 -5.20 -1.44
N LEU A 232 -6.74 -4.48 -2.38
CA LEU A 232 -6.94 -4.70 -3.81
C LEU A 232 -6.25 -6.01 -4.20
N THR A 233 -7.04 -7.05 -4.43
CA THR A 233 -6.49 -8.39 -4.72
C THR A 233 -6.04 -8.53 -6.17
N ALA A 234 -6.55 -7.69 -7.06
CA ALA A 234 -6.17 -7.66 -8.47
C ALA A 234 -4.95 -6.79 -8.77
N VAL A 235 -4.51 -5.98 -7.81
CA VAL A 235 -3.34 -5.08 -7.96
C VAL A 235 -2.21 -5.58 -7.07
N ALA A 236 -1.05 -5.84 -7.69
CA ALA A 236 0.13 -6.27 -6.95
C ALA A 236 1.31 -5.33 -7.20
N TYR A 237 2.08 -5.04 -6.14
CA TYR A 237 3.34 -4.34 -6.25
C TYR A 237 4.52 -5.29 -6.09
N ASP A 238 5.64 -4.91 -6.69
CA ASP A 238 6.93 -5.57 -6.55
C ASP A 238 7.91 -4.57 -5.91
N GLN A 239 8.66 -5.04 -4.93
CA GLN A 239 9.50 -4.21 -4.07
C GLN A 239 10.95 -4.70 -4.11
N ASP A 240 11.89 -3.79 -4.07
CA ASP A 240 13.30 -4.11 -3.96
C ASP A 240 13.70 -4.27 -2.48
N GLY A 241 13.51 -5.47 -1.96
CA GLY A 241 13.84 -5.76 -0.56
C GLY A 241 15.34 -5.78 -0.23
N ALA A 242 16.20 -5.51 -1.21
CA ALA A 242 17.67 -5.57 -1.04
C ALA A 242 18.29 -4.20 -0.66
N LEU A 243 17.51 -3.13 -0.60
CA LEU A 243 18.03 -1.83 -0.20
C LEU A 243 18.21 -1.81 1.32
N PRO A 244 19.42 -1.51 1.82
CA PRO A 244 19.65 -1.44 3.25
C PRO A 244 18.71 -0.41 3.88
N SER A 245 17.93 -0.85 4.84
CA SER A 245 17.14 0.03 5.67
C SER A 245 18.13 0.81 6.54
N GLN A 246 17.95 2.12 6.64
CA GLN A 246 18.71 2.94 7.58
C GLN A 246 18.17 2.81 9.02
N VAL A 247 17.24 1.89 9.23
CA VAL A 247 16.63 1.63 10.54
C VAL A 247 17.61 0.80 11.36
N PRO A 248 17.94 1.20 12.61
CA PRO A 248 18.91 0.51 13.47
C PRO A 248 18.54 -0.95 13.80
N LEU A 249 17.24 -1.29 13.73
CA LEU A 249 16.71 -2.64 13.89
C LEU A 249 16.01 -3.06 12.61
N ASP A 250 16.40 -4.20 12.05
CA ASP A 250 15.66 -4.80 10.94
C ASP A 250 14.25 -5.20 11.42
N PRO A 251 13.18 -4.51 10.99
CA PRO A 251 11.82 -4.79 11.45
C PRO A 251 11.31 -6.18 11.05
N MET A 252 12.06 -6.87 10.19
CA MET A 252 11.72 -8.24 9.77
C MET A 252 12.29 -9.30 10.71
N THR A 253 13.18 -8.95 11.64
CA THR A 253 13.70 -9.88 12.64
C THR A 253 12.63 -10.28 13.66
N ALA A 254 12.82 -11.41 14.32
CA ALA A 254 11.94 -11.85 15.40
C ALA A 254 11.93 -10.84 16.56
N GLU A 255 13.07 -10.22 16.86
CA GLU A 255 13.23 -9.20 17.90
C GLU A 255 12.46 -7.91 17.53
N GLY A 256 12.65 -7.38 16.32
CA GLY A 256 11.90 -6.20 15.87
C GLY A 256 10.39 -6.41 15.90
N ARG A 257 9.91 -7.59 15.49
CA ARG A 257 8.48 -7.93 15.56
C ARG A 257 7.98 -8.14 16.98
N GLN A 258 8.82 -8.60 17.90
CA GLN A 258 8.44 -8.67 19.32
C GLN A 258 8.27 -7.27 19.90
N ILE A 259 9.17 -6.34 19.58
CA ILE A 259 9.05 -4.92 19.99
C ILE A 259 7.74 -4.33 19.44
N ASP A 260 7.38 -4.59 18.19
CA ASP A 260 6.09 -4.14 17.63
C ASP A 260 4.89 -4.67 18.39
N MET A 261 4.93 -5.96 18.82
CA MET A 261 3.87 -6.56 19.62
C MET A 261 3.77 -5.97 21.03
N ASP A 262 4.91 -5.70 21.67
CA ASP A 262 4.97 -5.11 23.01
C ASP A 262 4.48 -3.66 22.98
N ASN A 263 4.88 -2.90 21.98
CA ASN A 263 4.37 -1.54 21.73
C ASN A 263 2.86 -1.55 21.46
N ALA A 264 2.37 -2.53 20.69
CA ALA A 264 0.94 -2.67 20.42
C ALA A 264 0.15 -2.99 21.71
N LEU A 265 0.70 -3.77 22.63
CA LEU A 265 0.08 -4.03 23.92
C LEU A 265 -0.04 -2.75 24.77
N VAL A 266 1.00 -1.93 24.78
CA VAL A 266 1.03 -0.68 25.56
C VAL A 266 0.08 0.37 25.00
N HIS A 267 0.12 0.60 23.69
CA HIS A 267 -0.59 1.71 23.06
C HIS A 267 -2.00 1.35 22.54
N TYR A 268 -2.26 0.07 22.29
CA TYR A 268 -3.53 -0.43 21.73
C TYR A 268 -4.09 -1.63 22.50
N PRO A 269 -4.19 -1.57 23.86
CA PRO A 269 -4.56 -2.73 24.68
C PRO A 269 -5.92 -3.31 24.33
N SER A 270 -6.87 -2.49 23.90
CA SER A 270 -8.24 -2.92 23.54
C SER A 270 -8.28 -3.83 22.30
N VAL A 271 -7.31 -3.70 21.38
CA VAL A 271 -7.26 -4.47 20.13
C VAL A 271 -6.09 -5.45 20.08
N HIS A 272 -5.13 -5.35 20.99
CA HIS A 272 -3.97 -6.24 21.05
C HIS A 272 -4.38 -7.73 21.11
N GLN A 273 -5.49 -8.06 21.78
CA GLN A 273 -6.01 -9.42 21.86
C GLN A 273 -6.28 -10.08 20.51
N TYR A 274 -6.49 -9.29 19.46
CA TYR A 274 -6.71 -9.79 18.11
C TYR A 274 -5.41 -10.03 17.33
N LEU A 275 -4.27 -9.60 17.86
CA LEU A 275 -2.98 -9.89 17.23
C LEU A 275 -2.58 -11.34 17.44
N LYS A 276 -1.89 -11.89 16.47
CA LYS A 276 -1.25 -13.20 16.52
C LYS A 276 0.15 -13.15 15.94
N ALA A 277 1.10 -13.69 16.67
CA ALA A 277 2.43 -13.98 16.13
C ALA A 277 2.44 -15.37 15.50
N SER A 278 3.12 -15.51 14.37
CA SER A 278 3.38 -16.80 13.74
C SER A 278 4.81 -16.87 13.25
N TYR A 279 5.51 -17.95 13.61
CA TYR A 279 6.88 -18.20 13.14
C TYR A 279 6.85 -19.02 11.86
N LYS A 280 7.63 -18.61 10.85
CA LYS A 280 7.86 -19.40 9.63
C LYS A 280 9.29 -19.93 9.63
N ASN A 281 9.46 -21.17 10.06
CA ASN A 281 10.77 -21.85 10.09
C ASN A 281 11.46 -21.95 8.73
N LYS A 282 10.70 -21.95 7.62
CA LYS A 282 11.22 -22.04 6.25
C LYS A 282 11.95 -20.77 5.76
N LEU A 283 11.87 -19.67 6.49
CA LEU A 283 12.44 -18.36 6.13
C LEU A 283 13.36 -17.82 7.23
N GLY A 284 14.15 -18.68 7.86
CA GLY A 284 15.14 -18.24 8.86
C GLY A 284 14.53 -17.70 10.17
N GLY A 285 13.34 -18.17 10.55
CA GLY A 285 12.74 -17.78 11.84
C GLY A 285 12.02 -16.44 11.84
N VAL A 286 11.59 -15.95 10.69
CA VAL A 286 10.85 -14.66 10.59
C VAL A 286 9.51 -14.76 11.31
N MET A 287 9.32 -13.90 12.30
CA MET A 287 8.04 -13.72 12.96
C MET A 287 7.11 -12.86 12.09
N ARG A 288 5.86 -13.29 11.95
CA ARG A 288 4.81 -12.50 11.30
C ARG A 288 3.74 -12.13 12.31
N ILE A 289 3.35 -10.88 12.29
CA ILE A 289 2.18 -10.38 13.00
C ILE A 289 0.99 -10.44 12.04
N GLY A 290 -0.12 -10.93 12.53
CA GLY A 290 -1.38 -10.98 11.79
C GLY A 290 -2.55 -10.76 12.71
N ILE A 291 -3.76 -10.68 12.17
CA ILE A 291 -4.99 -10.51 12.94
C ILE A 291 -5.74 -11.82 13.03
N ARG A 292 -6.34 -12.08 14.19
CA ARG A 292 -7.32 -13.14 14.43
C ARG A 292 -8.69 -12.68 13.93
N TRP A 293 -8.86 -12.63 12.64
CA TRP A 293 -10.05 -12.05 11.99
C TRP A 293 -11.35 -12.67 12.50
N ASN A 294 -11.43 -13.99 12.63
CA ASN A 294 -12.64 -14.67 13.12
C ASN A 294 -13.05 -14.19 14.53
N GLN A 295 -12.08 -13.91 15.39
CA GLN A 295 -12.36 -13.35 16.72
C GLN A 295 -12.81 -11.90 16.59
N TRP A 296 -12.10 -11.09 15.81
CA TRP A 296 -12.47 -9.70 15.56
C TRP A 296 -13.90 -9.59 15.03
N TYR A 297 -14.27 -10.38 14.01
CA TYR A 297 -15.63 -10.35 13.45
C TYR A 297 -16.70 -10.70 14.49
N LYS A 298 -16.43 -11.72 15.32
CA LYS A 298 -17.36 -12.12 16.38
C LYS A 298 -17.59 -11.01 17.40
N ASP A 299 -16.53 -10.31 17.78
CA ASP A 299 -16.57 -9.33 18.87
C ASP A 299 -17.02 -7.94 18.38
N SER A 300 -16.68 -7.56 17.14
CA SER A 300 -17.04 -6.27 16.56
C SER A 300 -18.41 -6.26 15.87
N GLY A 301 -18.94 -7.42 15.51
CA GLY A 301 -20.13 -7.54 14.65
C GLY A 301 -19.85 -7.23 13.17
N THR A 302 -18.59 -6.94 12.81
CA THR A 302 -18.18 -6.65 11.43
C THR A 302 -18.08 -7.96 10.65
N THR A 303 -18.45 -7.94 9.38
CA THR A 303 -18.27 -9.09 8.47
C THR A 303 -17.28 -8.76 7.38
N PRO A 304 -16.44 -9.73 6.94
CA PRO A 304 -15.59 -9.52 5.79
C PRO A 304 -16.44 -9.42 4.53
N VAL A 305 -16.18 -8.41 3.73
CA VAL A 305 -16.83 -8.24 2.43
C VAL A 305 -15.82 -8.54 1.33
N THR A 306 -16.26 -9.31 0.35
CA THR A 306 -15.50 -9.58 -0.86
C THR A 306 -16.23 -8.92 -2.02
N THR A 307 -15.61 -7.91 -2.60
CA THR A 307 -16.18 -7.15 -3.72
C THR A 307 -15.71 -7.79 -5.04
N PRO A 308 -16.64 -8.26 -5.87
CA PRO A 308 -16.32 -8.71 -7.21
C PRO A 308 -15.61 -7.64 -8.05
N MET A 309 -14.87 -8.08 -9.06
CA MET A 309 -14.11 -7.15 -9.91
C MET A 309 -15.01 -6.22 -10.72
N ASP A 310 -16.13 -6.73 -11.19
CA ASP A 310 -17.12 -6.02 -12.00
C ASP A 310 -17.91 -4.95 -11.23
N GLU A 311 -17.95 -5.05 -9.91
CA GLU A 311 -18.58 -4.04 -9.05
C GLU A 311 -17.64 -2.85 -8.73
N LEU A 312 -16.36 -2.91 -9.13
CA LEU A 312 -15.36 -1.89 -8.83
C LEU A 312 -15.18 -0.84 -9.94
N PHE A 313 -15.91 -0.99 -11.04
CA PHE A 313 -15.85 -0.10 -12.21
C PHE A 313 -17.27 0.43 -12.61
#